data_315d9669849f76c37ff35da70d9ad9c0
#
_entry.id   315d9669849f76c37ff35da70d9ad9c0
#
_cell.length_a   1.000
_cell.length_b   1.000
_cell.length_c   1.000
_cell.angle_alpha   90.00
_cell.angle_beta   90.00
_cell.angle_gamma   90.00
#
_symmetry.space_group_name_H-M   'P 1'
#
loop_
_entity.id
_entity.type
_entity.pdbx_description
1 polymer ?
#
loop_
_entity_poly.entity_id
_entity_poly.type
_entity_poly.pdbx_seq_one_letter_code
_entity_poly.pdbx_strand_id
1 'polypeptide(L)'
;LANHEDTLFLGQAVSVPGTAMSTTLQTVAPEKLIELPVAEEMQMGISVGLAIDGFVPISIFPRWNFILLGMNQLINHLDRMPQISNNGYPTKVIIRTSIGSERPLHPQYQHVGDFSEAIAMMLNNTDVVTLEDPTEIFPAYQYAYERTDGRSTIIAEYGDFYSEK
;
A
#
# COMPACT_ATOMS: atom_id res chain seq x y z
N LEU A 1 6.63 8.07 -8.57
CA LEU A 1 6.40 8.59 -7.20
C LEU A 1 7.71 8.96 -6.50
N ALA A 2 8.80 8.23 -6.69
CA ALA A 2 10.09 8.48 -5.99
C ALA A 2 10.64 9.92 -6.11
N ASN A 3 10.28 10.64 -7.16
CA ASN A 3 10.78 12.00 -7.43
C ASN A 3 9.99 13.11 -6.73
N HIS A 4 8.85 12.81 -6.11
CA HIS A 4 8.06 13.80 -5.38
C HIS A 4 8.60 13.96 -3.95
N GLU A 5 8.79 15.18 -3.49
CA GLU A 5 9.41 15.48 -2.19
C GLU A 5 8.57 14.98 -1.00
N ASP A 6 7.26 14.97 -1.15
CA ASP A 6 6.27 14.58 -0.14
C ASP A 6 6.02 13.08 -0.03
N THR A 7 6.65 12.24 -0.88
CA THR A 7 6.46 10.78 -0.84
C THR A 7 7.47 10.07 0.04
N LEU A 8 6.99 9.12 0.84
CA LEU A 8 7.78 8.21 1.68
C LEU A 8 7.31 6.78 1.45
N PHE A 9 8.26 5.84 1.40
CA PHE A 9 7.98 4.42 1.18
C PHE A 9 8.28 3.66 2.47
N LEU A 10 7.28 3.01 3.04
CA LEU A 10 7.43 2.34 4.32
C LEU A 10 6.86 0.93 4.32
N GLY A 11 7.51 0.05 5.07
CA GLY A 11 7.08 -1.32 5.21
C GLY A 11 8.21 -2.26 5.58
N GLN A 12 7.89 -3.54 5.61
CA GLN A 12 8.86 -4.60 5.81
C GLN A 12 9.60 -4.89 4.50
N ALA A 13 10.91 -5.05 4.58
CA ALA A 13 11.81 -5.35 3.46
C ALA A 13 11.72 -4.33 2.30
N VAL A 14 11.52 -3.06 2.61
CA VAL A 14 11.53 -1.98 1.61
C VAL A 14 12.95 -1.53 1.28
N SER A 15 13.86 -1.59 2.24
CA SER A 15 15.28 -1.25 2.06
C SER A 15 16.19 -2.48 1.95
N VAL A 16 15.67 -3.67 2.24
CA VAL A 16 16.43 -4.92 2.19
C VAL A 16 16.22 -5.63 0.86
N PRO A 17 17.27 -5.85 0.05
CA PRO A 17 17.14 -6.55 -1.23
C PRO A 17 16.76 -8.01 -1.03
N GLY A 18 16.08 -8.61 -2.01
CA GLY A 18 15.78 -10.05 -2.04
C GLY A 18 14.32 -10.41 -2.25
N THR A 19 13.42 -9.43 -2.30
CA THR A 19 12.03 -9.65 -2.69
C THR A 19 11.74 -8.98 -4.03
N ALA A 20 10.77 -9.50 -4.78
CA ALA A 20 10.35 -8.86 -6.03
C ALA A 20 9.89 -7.42 -5.80
N MET A 21 9.22 -7.19 -4.68
CA MET A 21 8.71 -5.87 -4.31
C MET A 21 9.84 -4.88 -3.98
N SER A 22 10.85 -5.28 -3.20
CA SER A 22 12.02 -4.44 -2.88
C SER A 22 12.87 -4.13 -4.13
N THR A 23 12.91 -5.05 -5.09
CA THR A 23 13.62 -4.82 -6.35
C THR A 23 13.06 -3.61 -7.11
N THR A 24 11.77 -3.35 -7.03
CA THR A 24 11.13 -2.17 -7.67
C THR A 24 11.47 -0.85 -6.98
N LEU A 25 12.05 -0.89 -5.77
CA LEU A 25 12.40 0.29 -4.97
C LEU A 25 13.88 0.68 -5.06
N GLN A 26 14.70 -0.06 -5.81
CA GLN A 26 16.15 0.16 -5.89
C GLN A 26 16.56 1.55 -6.37
N THR A 27 15.68 2.26 -7.08
CA THR A 27 15.91 3.63 -7.57
C THR A 27 15.35 4.70 -6.63
N VAL A 28 14.70 4.31 -5.54
CA VAL A 28 14.21 5.25 -4.51
C VAL A 28 15.38 5.67 -3.64
N ALA A 29 15.48 6.97 -3.36
CA ALA A 29 16.52 7.52 -2.49
C ALA A 29 16.41 6.91 -1.08
N PRO A 30 17.52 6.48 -0.46
CA PRO A 30 17.51 5.76 0.81
C PRO A 30 16.79 6.51 1.94
N GLU A 31 16.87 7.84 1.96
CA GLU A 31 16.21 8.68 2.95
C GLU A 31 14.68 8.68 2.87
N LYS A 32 14.12 8.18 1.77
CA LYS A 32 12.68 7.98 1.58
C LYS A 32 12.20 6.58 1.95
N LEU A 33 13.10 5.67 2.26
CA LEU A 33 12.79 4.30 2.62
C LEU A 33 12.76 4.16 4.14
N ILE A 34 11.61 3.82 4.69
CA ILE A 34 11.42 3.58 6.12
C ILE A 34 11.21 2.08 6.33
N GLU A 35 12.30 1.39 6.70
CA GLU A 35 12.23 -0.03 7.03
C GLU A 35 11.54 -0.23 8.37
N LEU A 36 10.54 -1.09 8.40
CA LEU A 36 9.77 -1.41 9.59
C LEU A 36 9.88 -2.91 9.93
N PRO A 37 9.76 -3.27 11.22
CA PRO A 37 9.60 -4.66 11.60
C PRO A 37 8.25 -5.21 11.14
N VAL A 38 8.05 -6.52 11.29
CA VAL A 38 6.74 -7.17 11.07
C VAL A 38 5.75 -6.68 12.14
N ALA A 39 5.08 -5.59 11.86
CA ALA A 39 4.12 -4.93 12.75
C ALA A 39 3.12 -4.10 11.92
N GLU A 40 2.22 -4.77 11.24
CA GLU A 40 1.35 -4.20 10.20
C GLU A 40 0.39 -3.13 10.76
N GLU A 41 -0.10 -3.33 11.98
CA GLU A 41 -0.94 -2.31 12.64
C GLU A 41 -0.14 -1.04 12.94
N MET A 42 1.09 -1.16 13.42
CA MET A 42 1.99 -0.02 13.64
C MET A 42 2.32 0.67 12.31
N GLN A 43 2.63 -0.10 11.26
CA GLN A 43 2.91 0.43 9.93
C GLN A 43 1.74 1.27 9.40
N MET A 44 0.52 0.75 9.50
CA MET A 44 -0.67 1.48 9.05
C MET A 44 -0.89 2.74 9.91
N GLY A 45 -0.70 2.67 11.22
CA GLY A 45 -0.80 3.82 12.12
C GLY A 45 0.22 4.91 11.80
N ILE A 46 1.48 4.55 11.51
CA ILE A 46 2.53 5.48 11.06
C ILE A 46 2.12 6.12 9.73
N SER A 47 1.57 5.34 8.79
CA SER A 47 1.08 5.86 7.50
C SER A 47 0.01 6.94 7.69
N VAL A 48 -0.94 6.71 8.61
CA VAL A 48 -1.95 7.72 8.97
C VAL A 48 -1.30 8.98 9.53
N GLY A 49 -0.34 8.84 10.46
CA GLY A 49 0.36 9.97 11.05
C GLY A 49 1.13 10.79 10.02
N LEU A 50 1.87 10.14 9.13
CA LEU A 50 2.59 10.81 8.04
C LEU A 50 1.64 11.54 7.08
N ALA A 51 0.49 10.95 6.77
CA ALA A 51 -0.50 11.60 5.91
C ALA A 51 -1.11 12.86 6.58
N ILE A 52 -1.34 12.82 7.88
CA ILE A 52 -1.79 13.99 8.65
C ILE A 52 -0.73 15.10 8.64
N ASP A 53 0.55 14.74 8.67
CA ASP A 53 1.69 15.69 8.63
C ASP A 53 1.98 16.22 7.22
N GLY A 54 1.19 15.80 6.20
CA GLY A 54 1.25 16.35 4.84
C GLY A 54 2.06 15.52 3.85
N PHE A 55 2.58 14.35 4.25
CA PHE A 55 3.22 13.43 3.32
C PHE A 55 2.19 12.57 2.57
N VAL A 56 2.63 11.96 1.48
CA VAL A 56 1.92 10.91 0.77
C VAL A 56 2.68 9.59 0.97
N PRO A 57 2.38 8.86 2.06
CA PRO A 57 3.07 7.60 2.32
C PRO A 57 2.62 6.51 1.36
N ILE A 58 3.59 5.78 0.81
CA ILE A 58 3.39 4.54 0.08
C ILE A 58 3.65 3.41 1.08
N SER A 59 2.58 2.89 1.66
CA SER A 59 2.62 1.84 2.68
C SER A 59 2.61 0.47 2.01
N ILE A 60 3.71 -0.28 2.12
CA ILE A 60 3.96 -1.50 1.35
C ILE A 60 3.77 -2.72 2.23
N PHE A 61 2.76 -3.52 1.88
CA PHE A 61 2.49 -4.82 2.48
C PHE A 61 2.77 -5.90 1.41
N PRO A 62 3.69 -6.82 1.65
CA PRO A 62 4.10 -7.77 0.61
C PRO A 62 2.95 -8.65 0.07
N ARG A 63 1.89 -8.83 0.84
CA ARG A 63 0.71 -9.63 0.46
C ARG A 63 -0.55 -9.15 1.17
N TRP A 64 -1.71 -9.35 0.57
CA TRP A 64 -3.01 -9.08 1.17
C TRP A 64 -3.18 -9.67 2.57
N ASN A 65 -2.71 -10.90 2.76
CA ASN A 65 -2.83 -11.61 4.03
C ASN A 65 -2.22 -10.81 5.20
N PHE A 66 -1.18 -10.01 4.98
CA PHE A 66 -0.54 -9.23 6.03
C PHE A 66 -1.32 -7.97 6.39
N ILE A 67 -2.06 -7.38 5.44
CA ILE A 67 -2.93 -6.23 5.74
C ILE A 67 -4.02 -6.60 6.76
N LEU A 68 -4.43 -7.86 6.84
CA LEU A 68 -5.43 -8.31 7.81
C LEU A 68 -5.05 -7.97 9.26
N LEU A 69 -3.76 -7.92 9.57
CA LEU A 69 -3.27 -7.51 10.91
C LEU A 69 -3.36 -5.99 11.14
N GLY A 70 -3.47 -5.20 10.09
CA GLY A 70 -3.63 -3.74 10.15
C GLY A 70 -5.06 -3.25 9.94
N MET A 71 -6.05 -4.16 9.89
CA MET A 71 -7.44 -3.81 9.53
C MET A 71 -8.08 -2.80 10.46
N ASN A 72 -7.76 -2.83 11.76
CA ASN A 72 -8.29 -1.83 12.68
C ASN A 72 -7.83 -0.42 12.28
N GLN A 73 -6.55 -0.24 12.01
CA GLN A 73 -6.01 1.06 11.58
C GLN A 73 -6.54 1.47 10.20
N LEU A 74 -6.71 0.52 9.28
CA LEU A 74 -7.25 0.79 7.96
C LEU A 74 -8.70 1.28 8.04
N ILE A 75 -9.58 0.50 8.70
CA ILE A 75 -11.03 0.75 8.69
C ILE A 75 -11.43 1.85 9.66
N ASN A 76 -10.96 1.77 10.91
CA ASN A 76 -11.44 2.64 11.98
C ASN A 76 -10.68 3.96 12.08
N HIS A 77 -9.48 4.04 11.50
CA HIS A 77 -8.67 5.25 11.55
C HIS A 77 -8.46 5.86 10.16
N LEU A 78 -7.79 5.20 9.23
CA LEU A 78 -7.51 5.77 7.91
C LEU A 78 -8.80 6.10 7.15
N ASP A 79 -9.66 5.12 6.98
CA ASP A 79 -10.90 5.27 6.21
C ASP A 79 -11.91 6.24 6.87
N ARG A 80 -11.88 6.34 8.20
CA ARG A 80 -12.80 7.20 8.97
C ARG A 80 -12.23 8.58 9.30
N MET A 81 -10.98 8.84 8.97
CA MET A 81 -10.34 10.11 9.31
C MET A 81 -11.11 11.35 8.80
N PRO A 82 -11.68 11.36 7.59
CA PRO A 82 -12.49 12.49 7.15
C PRO A 82 -13.67 12.77 8.10
N GLN A 83 -14.37 11.73 8.57
CA GLN A 83 -15.48 11.91 9.51
C GLN A 83 -15.01 12.30 10.91
N ILE A 84 -13.96 11.66 11.42
CA ILE A 84 -13.42 11.93 12.77
C ILE A 84 -12.91 13.36 12.88
N SER A 85 -12.26 13.86 11.83
CA SER A 85 -11.66 15.19 11.80
C SER A 85 -12.57 16.29 11.25
N ASN A 86 -13.81 15.97 10.89
CA ASN A 86 -14.72 16.88 10.17
C ASN A 86 -14.05 17.45 8.90
N ASN A 87 -13.41 16.59 8.12
CA ASN A 87 -12.60 16.90 6.95
C ASN A 87 -11.40 17.85 7.21
N GLY A 88 -10.96 17.94 8.47
CA GLY A 88 -9.82 18.79 8.83
C GLY A 88 -8.47 18.20 8.45
N TYR A 89 -8.37 16.88 8.30
CA TYR A 89 -7.13 16.17 7.98
C TYR A 89 -7.32 15.27 6.76
N PRO A 90 -6.85 15.67 5.57
CA PRO A 90 -6.75 14.78 4.43
C PRO A 90 -5.71 13.69 4.74
N THR A 91 -6.10 12.43 4.58
CA THR A 91 -5.23 11.28 4.87
C THR A 91 -5.01 10.45 3.61
N LYS A 92 -4.33 11.05 2.64
CA LYS A 92 -4.00 10.36 1.38
C LYS A 92 -2.84 9.41 1.58
N VAL A 93 -3.15 8.12 1.69
CA VAL A 93 -2.18 7.01 1.76
C VAL A 93 -2.32 6.15 0.52
N ILE A 94 -1.22 5.78 -0.10
CA ILE A 94 -1.19 4.76 -1.14
C ILE A 94 -0.72 3.45 -0.49
N ILE A 95 -1.61 2.47 -0.45
CA ILE A 95 -1.29 1.16 0.10
C ILE A 95 -0.99 0.24 -1.07
N ARG A 96 0.24 -0.28 -1.11
CA ARG A 96 0.69 -1.24 -2.11
C ARG A 96 0.66 -2.64 -1.52
N THR A 97 0.01 -3.57 -2.21
CA THR A 97 0.00 -4.97 -1.80
C THR A 97 -0.02 -5.91 -3.02
N SER A 98 0.11 -7.21 -2.80
CA SER A 98 0.01 -8.20 -3.87
C SER A 98 -0.95 -9.34 -3.54
N ILE A 99 -1.51 -9.90 -4.61
CA ILE A 99 -2.30 -11.13 -4.64
C ILE A 99 -1.38 -12.25 -5.13
N GLY A 100 -1.40 -13.40 -4.46
CA GLY A 100 -0.56 -14.53 -4.85
C GLY A 100 0.89 -14.27 -4.43
N SER A 101 1.85 -14.58 -5.00
CA SER A 101 2.48 -15.21 -6.09
C SER A 101 2.57 -16.72 -5.85
N GLU A 102 2.22 -17.53 -6.84
CA GLU A 102 2.31 -18.97 -6.73
C GLU A 102 3.55 -19.54 -7.44
N ARG A 103 4.23 -18.72 -8.19
CA ARG A 103 5.43 -19.06 -8.95
C ARG A 103 6.64 -18.23 -8.53
N PRO A 104 7.87 -18.73 -8.54
CA PRO A 104 8.28 -20.10 -8.87
C PRO A 104 8.02 -21.11 -7.73
N LEU A 105 7.59 -20.66 -6.56
CA LEU A 105 7.31 -21.47 -5.37
C LEU A 105 5.95 -21.11 -4.80
N HIS A 106 5.07 -22.09 -4.65
CA HIS A 106 3.77 -21.92 -4.01
C HIS A 106 3.96 -21.67 -2.50
N PRO A 107 3.57 -20.48 -1.97
CA PRO A 107 3.85 -20.10 -0.59
C PRO A 107 2.85 -20.64 0.42
N GLN A 108 2.01 -21.59 0.03
CA GLN A 108 0.90 -22.18 0.77
C GLN A 108 -0.33 -21.25 0.86
N TYR A 109 -1.45 -21.82 1.24
CA TYR A 109 -2.77 -21.18 1.27
C TYR A 109 -2.87 -19.92 2.13
N GLN A 110 -1.97 -19.76 3.11
CA GLN A 110 -1.92 -18.60 3.99
C GLN A 110 -1.42 -17.31 3.31
N HIS A 111 -0.94 -17.40 2.07
CA HIS A 111 -0.25 -16.28 1.41
C HIS A 111 -0.75 -15.98 0.00
N VAL A 112 -1.84 -16.59 -0.43
CA VAL A 112 -2.38 -16.44 -1.80
C VAL A 112 -3.79 -15.83 -1.83
N GLY A 113 -4.28 -15.35 -0.69
CA GLY A 113 -5.62 -14.80 -0.60
C GLY A 113 -5.78 -13.48 -1.37
N ASP A 114 -6.90 -13.36 -2.06
CA ASP A 114 -7.42 -12.10 -2.55
C ASP A 114 -8.58 -11.64 -1.66
N PHE A 115 -8.42 -10.49 -1.04
CA PHE A 115 -9.43 -9.89 -0.17
C PHE A 115 -9.96 -8.57 -0.71
N SER A 116 -9.68 -8.25 -1.99
CA SER A 116 -9.99 -6.97 -2.61
C SER A 116 -11.46 -6.60 -2.49
N GLU A 117 -12.35 -7.49 -2.91
CA GLU A 117 -13.81 -7.24 -2.84
C GLU A 117 -14.31 -7.12 -1.39
N ALA A 118 -13.89 -8.06 -0.54
CA ALA A 118 -14.32 -8.09 0.86
C ALA A 118 -13.91 -6.82 1.61
N ILE A 119 -12.69 -6.36 1.41
CA ILE A 119 -12.18 -5.14 2.05
C ILE A 119 -12.83 -3.90 1.43
N ALA A 120 -13.02 -3.84 0.11
CA ALA A 120 -13.70 -2.74 -0.55
C ALA A 120 -15.12 -2.51 0.01
N MET A 121 -15.84 -3.56 0.36
CA MET A 121 -17.17 -3.47 0.98
C MET A 121 -17.16 -2.85 2.39
N MET A 122 -16.02 -2.83 3.08
CA MET A 122 -15.87 -2.27 4.43
C MET A 122 -15.44 -0.80 4.43
N LEU A 123 -14.98 -0.30 3.28
CA LEU A 123 -14.37 1.03 3.13
C LEU A 123 -15.35 2.03 2.50
N ASN A 124 -15.21 3.30 2.87
CA ASN A 124 -16.03 4.39 2.33
C ASN A 124 -15.19 5.50 1.69
N ASN A 125 -13.99 5.76 2.23
CA ASN A 125 -13.09 6.83 1.79
C ASN A 125 -11.74 6.31 1.27
N THR A 126 -11.63 5.00 1.11
CA THR A 126 -10.45 4.34 0.55
C THR A 126 -10.88 3.47 -0.62
N ASP A 127 -10.29 3.69 -1.77
CA ASP A 127 -10.59 2.91 -2.97
C ASP A 127 -9.68 1.67 -3.03
N VAL A 128 -10.20 0.57 -3.56
CA VAL A 128 -9.44 -0.66 -3.83
C VAL A 128 -9.36 -0.86 -5.33
N VAL A 129 -8.16 -0.93 -5.86
CA VAL A 129 -7.87 -1.11 -7.29
C VAL A 129 -7.03 -2.37 -7.44
N THR A 130 -7.53 -3.35 -8.18
CA THR A 130 -6.77 -4.54 -8.56
C THR A 130 -6.22 -4.36 -9.96
N LEU A 131 -4.92 -4.56 -10.14
CA LEU A 131 -4.25 -4.41 -11.43
C LEU A 131 -4.12 -5.77 -12.09
N GLU A 132 -4.77 -5.94 -13.24
CA GLU A 132 -4.78 -7.19 -14.00
C GLU A 132 -3.74 -7.17 -15.15
N ASP A 133 -3.27 -6.00 -15.54
CA ASP A 133 -2.30 -5.81 -16.63
C ASP A 133 -1.14 -4.89 -16.21
N PRO A 134 0.10 -5.21 -16.57
CA PRO A 134 1.27 -4.36 -16.27
C PRO A 134 1.16 -2.91 -16.78
N THR A 135 0.39 -2.67 -17.83
CA THR A 135 0.18 -1.31 -18.38
C THR A 135 -0.66 -0.42 -17.48
N GLU A 136 -1.41 -1.01 -16.55
CA GLU A 136 -2.23 -0.29 -15.57
C GLU A 136 -1.42 0.26 -14.40
N ILE A 137 -0.21 -0.26 -14.15
CA ILE A 137 0.60 0.08 -12.97
C ILE A 137 0.87 1.59 -12.93
N PHE A 138 1.47 2.14 -13.97
CA PHE A 138 1.83 3.56 -13.99
C PHE A 138 0.60 4.48 -13.83
N PRO A 139 -0.49 4.32 -14.62
CA PRO A 139 -1.69 5.14 -14.47
C PRO A 139 -2.34 5.04 -13.09
N ALA A 140 -2.40 3.84 -12.49
CA ALA A 140 -3.02 3.65 -11.18
C ALA A 140 -2.27 4.38 -10.06
N TYR A 141 -0.94 4.27 -10.03
CA TYR A 141 -0.12 4.99 -9.05
C TYR A 141 -0.12 6.49 -9.29
N GLN A 142 -0.10 6.93 -10.55
CA GLN A 142 -0.21 8.34 -10.89
C GLN A 142 -1.54 8.91 -10.42
N TYR A 143 -2.66 8.25 -10.73
CA TYR A 143 -3.98 8.66 -10.28
C TYR A 143 -4.08 8.72 -8.75
N ALA A 144 -3.60 7.69 -8.06
CA ALA A 144 -3.63 7.64 -6.59
C ALA A 144 -2.82 8.79 -5.95
N TYR A 145 -1.74 9.22 -6.60
CA TYR A 145 -0.95 10.35 -6.12
C TYR A 145 -1.59 11.71 -6.48
N GLU A 146 -2.04 11.89 -7.72
CA GLU A 146 -2.54 13.17 -8.23
C GLU A 146 -3.95 13.54 -7.74
N ARG A 147 -4.70 12.57 -7.21
CA ARG A 147 -6.05 12.83 -6.70
C ARG A 147 -6.07 13.90 -5.60
N THR A 148 -7.10 14.76 -5.64
CA THR A 148 -7.24 15.93 -4.74
C THR A 148 -8.41 15.81 -3.77
N ASP A 149 -9.14 14.69 -3.80
CA ASP A 149 -10.31 14.44 -2.95
C ASP A 149 -9.95 13.97 -1.52
N GLY A 150 -8.65 13.83 -1.22
CA GLY A 150 -8.17 13.41 0.09
C GLY A 150 -8.38 11.92 0.41
N ARG A 151 -8.82 11.12 -0.57
CA ARG A 151 -9.06 9.68 -0.38
C ARG A 151 -7.77 8.88 -0.51
N SER A 152 -7.69 7.79 0.23
CA SER A 152 -6.62 6.79 0.10
C SER A 152 -6.91 5.79 -1.02
N THR A 153 -5.87 5.07 -1.45
CA THR A 153 -6.02 4.05 -2.48
C THR A 153 -5.20 2.81 -2.12
N ILE A 154 -5.85 1.64 -2.12
CA ILE A 154 -5.17 0.34 -2.06
C ILE A 154 -4.97 -0.13 -3.49
N ILE A 155 -3.73 -0.42 -3.85
CA ILE A 155 -3.36 -0.98 -5.15
C ILE A 155 -2.88 -2.40 -4.93
N ALA A 156 -3.65 -3.36 -5.43
CA ALA A 156 -3.36 -4.78 -5.38
C ALA A 156 -2.79 -5.25 -6.72
N GLU A 157 -1.55 -5.68 -6.71
CA GLU A 157 -0.82 -6.19 -7.87
C GLU A 157 -0.83 -7.73 -7.86
N TYR A 158 -0.86 -8.38 -9.04
CA TYR A 158 -0.66 -9.82 -9.09
C TYR A 158 0.83 -10.17 -9.01
N GLY A 159 1.23 -10.82 -7.92
CA GLY A 159 2.63 -11.15 -7.64
C GLY A 159 3.26 -12.10 -8.66
N ASP A 160 2.48 -12.88 -9.36
CA ASP A 160 2.97 -13.78 -10.41
C ASP A 160 3.52 -13.02 -11.64
N PHE A 161 3.06 -11.79 -11.88
CA PHE A 161 3.55 -10.96 -12.99
C PHE A 161 4.92 -10.33 -12.72
N TYR A 162 5.40 -10.28 -11.47
CA TYR A 162 6.73 -9.75 -11.16
C TYR A 162 7.88 -10.52 -11.81
N SER A 163 7.65 -11.78 -12.20
CA SER A 163 8.65 -12.65 -12.81
C SER A 163 8.54 -12.72 -14.34
N GLU A 164 7.54 -12.09 -14.93
CA GLU A 164 7.36 -12.06 -16.38
C GLU A 164 8.31 -11.01 -16.99
N LYS A 165 9.06 -11.46 -18.03
CA LYS A 165 10.03 -10.63 -18.76
C LYS A 165 9.52 -10.34 -20.16
#